data_5dddba64c1808b5872a841e6e42cf537
#
_entry.id   5dddba64c1808b5872a841e6e42cf537
#
_cell.length_a   1.000
_cell.length_b   1.000
_cell.length_c   1.000
_cell.angle_alpha   90.00
_cell.angle_beta   90.00
_cell.angle_gamma   90.00
#
_symmetry.space_group_name_H-M   'P 1'
#
loop_
_entity.id
_entity.type
_entity.pdbx_description
1 polymer ?
#
loop_
_entity_poly.entity_id
_entity_poly.type
_entity_poly.pdbx_seq_one_letter_code
_entity_poly.pdbx_strand_id
1 'polypeptide(L)'
;EAGQGTDEPGLLRFSDLIARGNPDDPRLAQVAATLKATDPINIQFTSGTTGFPKGATLTHRNILNNGFFIGECMKLTPEDRLCIPVPLYHCFGMVLGNLACFTHGATIVYPNDGFDPLTVLQTVQDERCTGLHGVPTMFIAELDHPRFAEFNLSTLRTGIMAGSPCPTEVMKRVVEQ
;
A
#
# COMPACT_ATOMS: atom_id res chain seq x y z
N GLU A 1 5.97 7.74 14.55
CA GLU A 1 7.02 8.76 14.71
C GLU A 1 8.40 8.09 14.70
N ALA A 2 9.05 8.11 13.56
CA ALA A 2 10.43 7.71 13.43
C ALA A 2 11.31 8.85 13.99
N GLY A 3 11.48 8.94 15.31
CA GLY A 3 12.25 10.09 15.72
C GLY A 3 12.76 10.21 17.13
N GLN A 4 12.29 9.47 18.05
CA GLN A 4 12.85 9.50 19.40
C GLN A 4 13.39 8.11 19.75
N GLY A 5 14.62 7.86 19.26
CA GLY A 5 15.36 6.67 19.67
C GLY A 5 15.52 6.69 21.19
N THR A 6 15.03 5.66 21.84
CA THR A 6 15.35 5.40 23.24
C THR A 6 16.81 4.93 23.29
N ASP A 7 17.58 5.46 24.25
CA ASP A 7 18.96 4.99 24.51
C ASP A 7 18.94 3.64 25.26
N GLU A 8 17.99 2.77 24.94
CA GLU A 8 17.87 1.46 25.55
C GLU A 8 18.95 0.50 25.02
N PRO A 9 19.61 -0.27 25.90
CA PRO A 9 20.63 -1.21 25.50
C PRO A 9 20.09 -2.23 24.48
N GLY A 10 20.78 -2.38 23.36
CA GLY A 10 20.40 -3.30 22.29
C GLY A 10 19.50 -2.71 21.19
N LEU A 11 19.03 -1.47 21.34
CA LEU A 11 18.35 -0.74 20.29
C LEU A 11 19.32 0.16 19.51
N LEU A 12 19.14 0.23 18.22
CA LEU A 12 19.86 1.13 17.32
C LEU A 12 18.89 2.18 16.78
N ARG A 13 19.33 3.42 16.72
CA ARG A 13 18.57 4.46 16.00
C ARG A 13 18.60 4.15 14.51
N PHE A 14 17.48 4.35 13.85
CA PHE A 14 17.38 4.10 12.41
C PHE A 14 18.37 4.97 11.61
N SER A 15 18.55 6.24 12.01
CA SER A 15 19.56 7.13 11.42
C SER A 15 20.99 6.60 11.53
N ASP A 16 21.34 6.00 12.69
CA ASP A 16 22.67 5.44 12.90
C ASP A 16 22.89 4.17 12.06
N LEU A 17 21.82 3.40 11.86
CA LEU A 17 21.85 2.24 10.97
C LEU A 17 22.08 2.65 9.51
N ILE A 18 21.36 3.68 9.05
CA ILE A 18 21.55 4.23 7.69
C ILE A 18 22.98 4.77 7.52
N ALA A 19 23.48 5.52 8.50
CA ALA A 19 24.84 6.08 8.45
C ALA A 19 25.96 5.02 8.37
N ARG A 20 25.70 3.78 8.79
CA ARG A 20 26.62 2.64 8.67
C ARG A 20 26.55 1.96 7.30
N GLY A 21 25.52 2.28 6.50
CA GLY A 21 25.34 1.70 5.17
C GLY A 21 26.38 2.21 4.19
N ASN A 22 26.81 1.35 3.29
CA ASN A 22 27.64 1.71 2.15
C ASN A 22 26.91 1.31 0.86
N PRO A 23 26.37 2.28 0.08
CA PRO A 23 25.65 1.97 -1.16
C PRO A 23 26.53 1.34 -2.24
N ASP A 24 27.85 1.55 -2.15
CA ASP A 24 28.84 1.01 -3.11
C ASP A 24 29.45 -0.32 -2.64
N ASP A 25 28.90 -0.96 -1.62
CA ASP A 25 29.40 -2.23 -1.13
C ASP A 25 29.28 -3.33 -2.20
N PRO A 26 30.40 -3.92 -2.67
CA PRO A 26 30.36 -4.92 -3.74
C PRO A 26 29.57 -6.18 -3.37
N ARG A 27 29.35 -6.43 -2.08
CA ARG A 27 28.53 -7.54 -1.61
C ARG A 27 27.08 -7.41 -2.05
N LEU A 28 26.56 -6.19 -2.26
CA LEU A 28 25.19 -5.98 -2.74
C LEU A 28 24.99 -6.64 -4.11
N ALA A 29 25.89 -6.38 -5.06
CA ALA A 29 25.83 -7.00 -6.38
C ALA A 29 26.06 -8.52 -6.32
N GLN A 30 26.97 -8.99 -5.47
CA GLN A 30 27.22 -10.42 -5.27
C GLN A 30 25.98 -11.14 -4.75
N VAL A 31 25.33 -10.60 -3.71
CA VAL A 31 24.09 -11.18 -3.17
C VAL A 31 22.98 -11.14 -4.21
N ALA A 32 22.78 -10.00 -4.88
CA ALA A 32 21.75 -9.85 -5.92
C ALA A 32 21.88 -10.92 -7.02
N ALA A 33 23.11 -11.25 -7.43
CA ALA A 33 23.38 -12.26 -8.44
C ALA A 33 23.02 -13.70 -8.00
N THR A 34 22.87 -13.96 -6.70
CA THR A 34 22.51 -15.29 -6.17
C THR A 34 21.01 -15.48 -5.98
N LEU A 35 20.24 -14.39 -5.95
CA LEU A 35 18.81 -14.43 -5.68
C LEU A 35 18.01 -15.10 -6.80
N LYS A 36 17.03 -15.90 -6.41
CA LYS A 36 16.11 -16.61 -7.32
C LYS A 36 14.68 -16.21 -7.04
N ALA A 37 13.86 -16.22 -8.06
CA ALA A 37 12.42 -15.92 -7.93
C ALA A 37 11.69 -16.82 -6.91
N THR A 38 12.25 -17.97 -6.59
CA THR A 38 11.72 -18.93 -5.61
C THR A 38 12.25 -18.73 -4.20
N ASP A 39 13.18 -17.80 -3.99
CA ASP A 39 13.71 -17.55 -2.66
C ASP A 39 12.68 -16.86 -1.77
N PRO A 40 12.57 -17.22 -0.48
CA PRO A 40 11.73 -16.53 0.47
C PRO A 40 12.20 -15.10 0.70
N ILE A 41 11.28 -14.13 0.66
CA ILE A 41 11.60 -12.72 0.90
C ILE A 41 10.74 -12.05 1.96
N ASN A 42 9.61 -12.68 2.32
CA ASN A 42 8.68 -12.10 3.27
C ASN A 42 8.04 -13.20 4.12
N ILE A 43 7.89 -12.93 5.41
CA ILE A 43 7.07 -13.74 6.32
C ILE A 43 5.94 -12.83 6.79
N GLN A 44 4.75 -13.04 6.22
CA GLN A 44 3.58 -12.27 6.56
C GLN A 44 2.79 -12.98 7.64
N PHE A 45 2.73 -12.40 8.83
CA PHE A 45 1.92 -12.94 9.91
C PHE A 45 0.44 -12.59 9.73
N THR A 46 -0.41 -13.60 9.90
CA THR A 46 -1.87 -13.43 9.96
C THR A 46 -2.35 -13.73 11.36
N SER A 47 -3.47 -13.11 11.78
CA SER A 47 -4.05 -13.31 13.12
C SER A 47 -4.48 -14.76 13.41
N GLY A 48 -4.65 -15.59 12.37
CA GLY A 48 -5.08 -16.98 12.48
C GLY A 48 -6.49 -17.13 13.10
N THR A 49 -7.30 -18.01 12.55
CA THR A 49 -8.63 -18.33 13.09
C THR A 49 -8.56 -19.24 14.34
N THR A 50 -7.37 -19.77 14.67
CA THR A 50 -7.15 -20.80 15.69
C THR A 50 -6.31 -20.33 16.88
N GLY A 51 -6.14 -19.01 17.08
CA GLY A 51 -5.53 -18.43 18.28
C GLY A 51 -4.04 -18.09 18.18
N PHE A 52 -3.24 -18.78 17.36
CA PHE A 52 -1.84 -18.44 17.17
C PHE A 52 -1.61 -17.78 15.80
N PRO A 53 -0.82 -16.68 15.74
CA PRO A 53 -0.43 -16.08 14.46
C PRO A 53 0.29 -17.11 13.58
N LYS A 54 -0.04 -17.10 12.27
CA LYS A 54 0.61 -17.94 11.27
C LYS A 54 1.50 -17.10 10.41
N GLY A 55 2.79 -17.46 10.28
CA GLY A 55 3.76 -16.83 9.40
C GLY A 55 3.69 -17.45 8.00
N ALA A 56 3.00 -16.80 7.08
CA ALA A 56 3.00 -17.20 5.68
C ALA A 56 4.32 -16.77 5.02
N THR A 57 5.15 -17.73 4.63
CA THR A 57 6.41 -17.47 3.93
C THR A 57 6.14 -17.28 2.45
N LEU A 58 6.51 -16.12 1.93
CA LEU A 58 6.29 -15.72 0.54
C LEU A 58 7.61 -15.59 -0.21
N THR A 59 7.62 -16.04 -1.46
CA THR A 59 8.75 -15.90 -2.37
C THR A 59 8.63 -14.60 -3.19
N HIS A 60 9.73 -14.18 -3.84
CA HIS A 60 9.69 -13.09 -4.83
C HIS A 60 8.57 -13.31 -5.86
N ARG A 61 8.46 -14.54 -6.38
CA ARG A 61 7.43 -14.90 -7.38
C ARG A 61 6.02 -14.72 -6.84
N ASN A 62 5.77 -15.11 -5.59
CA ASN A 62 4.42 -15.00 -5.01
C ASN A 62 3.95 -13.54 -4.96
N ILE A 63 4.77 -12.67 -4.32
CA ILE A 63 4.32 -11.30 -4.09
C ILE A 63 4.36 -10.45 -5.36
N LEU A 64 5.40 -10.62 -6.19
CA LEU A 64 5.52 -9.84 -7.43
C LEU A 64 4.40 -10.17 -8.43
N ASN A 65 4.14 -11.48 -8.65
CA ASN A 65 3.05 -11.89 -9.55
C ASN A 65 1.69 -11.42 -9.04
N ASN A 66 1.47 -11.45 -7.71
CA ASN A 66 0.22 -10.95 -7.15
C ASN A 66 0.06 -9.45 -7.43
N GLY A 67 1.10 -8.64 -7.18
CA GLY A 67 1.10 -7.22 -7.51
C GLY A 67 0.85 -6.99 -9.01
N PHE A 68 1.51 -7.74 -9.89
CA PHE A 68 1.33 -7.63 -11.34
C PHE A 68 -0.12 -7.92 -11.76
N PHE A 69 -0.69 -9.05 -11.35
CA PHE A 69 -2.06 -9.40 -11.74
C PHE A 69 -3.12 -8.44 -11.18
N ILE A 70 -2.87 -7.87 -10.01
CA ILE A 70 -3.75 -6.82 -9.47
C ILE A 70 -3.68 -5.55 -10.32
N GLY A 71 -2.50 -5.14 -10.74
CA GLY A 71 -2.33 -4.00 -11.65
C GLY A 71 -3.03 -4.24 -12.99
N GLU A 72 -2.93 -5.46 -13.56
CA GLU A 72 -3.67 -5.86 -14.76
C GLU A 72 -5.20 -5.78 -14.56
N CYS A 73 -5.71 -6.27 -13.42
CA CYS A 73 -7.15 -6.19 -13.11
C CYS A 73 -7.64 -4.74 -13.02
N MET A 74 -6.84 -3.84 -12.45
CA MET A 74 -7.13 -2.42 -12.36
C MET A 74 -6.84 -1.68 -13.68
N LYS A 75 -6.20 -2.34 -14.65
CA LYS A 75 -5.72 -1.75 -15.90
C LYS A 75 -4.83 -0.54 -15.65
N LEU A 76 -3.87 -0.69 -14.74
CA LEU A 76 -2.92 0.37 -14.44
C LEU A 76 -1.98 0.62 -15.63
N THR A 77 -1.63 1.87 -15.80
CA THR A 77 -0.70 2.37 -16.80
C THR A 77 0.27 3.38 -16.17
N PRO A 78 1.34 3.78 -16.84
CA PRO A 78 2.25 4.80 -16.32
C PRO A 78 1.60 6.18 -16.06
N GLU A 79 0.46 6.45 -16.67
CA GLU A 79 -0.31 7.68 -16.47
C GLU A 79 -1.14 7.67 -15.18
N ASP A 80 -1.29 6.50 -14.56
CA ASP A 80 -2.10 6.36 -13.36
C ASP A 80 -1.39 6.84 -12.10
N ARG A 81 -2.20 7.34 -11.17
CA ARG A 81 -1.81 7.83 -9.86
C ARG A 81 -2.72 7.18 -8.82
N LEU A 82 -2.19 6.22 -8.07
CA LEU A 82 -2.95 5.43 -7.11
C LEU A 82 -2.79 5.98 -5.70
N CYS A 83 -3.89 6.45 -5.11
CA CYS A 83 -3.94 6.85 -3.70
C CYS A 83 -4.07 5.61 -2.80
N ILE A 84 -3.16 5.48 -1.84
CA ILE A 84 -3.03 4.30 -0.96
C ILE A 84 -3.11 4.73 0.51
N PRO A 85 -4.31 4.93 1.07
CA PRO A 85 -4.48 5.29 2.48
C PRO A 85 -4.43 4.08 3.43
N VAL A 86 -4.27 2.87 2.88
CA VAL A 86 -4.20 1.62 3.66
C VAL A 86 -2.79 1.36 4.17
N PRO A 87 -2.61 0.67 5.32
CA PRO A 87 -1.32 0.44 5.92
C PRO A 87 -0.34 -0.33 5.02
N LEU A 88 0.91 0.15 4.92
CA LEU A 88 1.95 -0.44 4.08
C LEU A 88 2.57 -1.72 4.69
N TYR A 89 2.41 -1.94 5.98
CA TYR A 89 2.81 -3.19 6.65
C TYR A 89 1.82 -4.34 6.41
N HIS A 90 0.68 -4.07 5.77
CA HIS A 90 -0.31 -5.05 5.35
C HIS A 90 -0.18 -5.32 3.84
N CYS A 91 -0.48 -6.55 3.41
CA CYS A 91 -0.40 -6.93 1.99
C CYS A 91 -1.27 -6.04 1.07
N PHE A 92 -2.34 -5.45 1.58
CA PHE A 92 -3.17 -4.53 0.80
C PHE A 92 -2.34 -3.32 0.34
N GLY A 93 -1.67 -2.61 1.24
CA GLY A 93 -0.83 -1.46 0.86
C GLY A 93 0.45 -1.90 0.13
N MET A 94 1.15 -2.92 0.65
CA MET A 94 2.44 -3.35 0.10
C MET A 94 2.30 -4.02 -1.28
N VAL A 95 1.42 -5.01 -1.42
CA VAL A 95 1.33 -5.82 -2.64
C VAL A 95 0.32 -5.24 -3.61
N LEU A 96 -0.93 -5.04 -3.17
CA LEU A 96 -2.00 -4.56 -4.04
C LEU A 96 -1.84 -3.09 -4.41
N GLY A 97 -1.19 -2.31 -3.55
CA GLY A 97 -0.83 -0.90 -3.81
C GLY A 97 0.55 -0.79 -4.48
N ASN A 98 1.61 -0.87 -3.67
CA ASN A 98 2.96 -0.53 -4.13
C ASN A 98 3.47 -1.42 -5.26
N LEU A 99 3.39 -2.76 -5.12
CA LEU A 99 3.89 -3.65 -6.16
C LEU A 99 3.05 -3.59 -7.45
N ALA A 100 1.74 -3.38 -7.34
CA ALA A 100 0.90 -3.15 -8.52
C ALA A 100 1.34 -1.90 -9.29
N CYS A 101 1.62 -0.79 -8.60
CA CYS A 101 2.15 0.41 -9.22
C CYS A 101 3.54 0.19 -9.82
N PHE A 102 4.48 -0.41 -9.08
CA PHE A 102 5.83 -0.67 -9.58
C PHE A 102 5.85 -1.53 -10.85
N THR A 103 5.00 -2.55 -10.91
CA THR A 103 4.96 -3.43 -12.10
C THR A 103 4.34 -2.78 -13.33
N HIS A 104 3.61 -1.67 -13.17
CA HIS A 104 2.93 -0.96 -14.27
C HIS A 104 3.48 0.46 -14.51
N GLY A 105 4.48 0.88 -13.74
CA GLY A 105 5.04 2.23 -13.83
C GLY A 105 4.10 3.33 -13.33
N ALA A 106 3.04 2.98 -12.60
CA ALA A 106 2.07 3.93 -12.07
C ALA A 106 2.65 4.70 -10.87
N THR A 107 2.17 5.92 -10.66
CA THR A 107 2.56 6.76 -9.53
C THR A 107 1.88 6.29 -8.25
N ILE A 108 2.66 6.19 -7.17
CA ILE A 108 2.16 5.92 -5.82
C ILE A 108 1.92 7.24 -5.10
N VAL A 109 0.76 7.40 -4.48
CA VAL A 109 0.40 8.59 -3.69
C VAL A 109 -0.01 8.16 -2.29
N TYR A 110 0.69 8.66 -1.27
CA TYR A 110 0.36 8.43 0.13
C TYR A 110 -0.27 9.69 0.71
N PRO A 111 -1.53 9.65 1.15
CA PRO A 111 -2.21 10.85 1.63
C PRO A 111 -1.71 11.33 2.99
N ASN A 112 -1.36 10.40 3.89
CA ASN A 112 -0.88 10.71 5.24
C ASN A 112 -0.27 9.46 5.91
N ASP A 113 0.33 9.62 7.09
CA ASP A 113 0.83 8.52 7.92
C ASP A 113 -0.28 7.59 8.45
N GLY A 114 -1.49 8.12 8.63
CA GLY A 114 -2.68 7.38 9.04
C GLY A 114 -3.89 7.78 8.20
N PHE A 115 -4.96 7.00 8.28
CA PHE A 115 -6.20 7.30 7.56
C PHE A 115 -6.94 8.49 8.19
N ASP A 116 -7.19 9.51 7.38
CA ASP A 116 -8.11 10.61 7.65
C ASP A 116 -8.91 10.89 6.37
N PRO A 117 -10.26 10.80 6.41
CA PRO A 117 -11.08 10.90 5.20
C PRO A 117 -10.95 12.26 4.49
N LEU A 118 -10.81 13.34 5.25
CA LEU A 118 -10.64 14.67 4.65
C LEU A 118 -9.32 14.79 3.89
N THR A 119 -8.24 14.31 4.49
CA THR A 119 -6.91 14.31 3.86
C THR A 119 -6.88 13.43 2.61
N VAL A 120 -7.58 12.28 2.62
CA VAL A 120 -7.69 11.42 1.44
C VAL A 120 -8.41 12.15 0.30
N LEU A 121 -9.58 12.73 0.57
CA LEU A 121 -10.36 13.48 -0.44
C LEU A 121 -9.54 14.65 -1.03
N GLN A 122 -8.86 15.40 -0.18
CA GLN A 122 -7.98 16.50 -0.60
C GLN A 122 -6.84 15.99 -1.48
N THR A 123 -6.17 14.90 -1.06
CA THR A 123 -5.06 14.30 -1.83
C THR A 123 -5.52 13.79 -3.19
N VAL A 124 -6.67 13.12 -3.25
CA VAL A 124 -7.24 12.64 -4.53
C VAL A 124 -7.42 13.80 -5.51
N GLN A 125 -7.97 14.91 -5.04
CA GLN A 125 -8.15 16.10 -5.86
C GLN A 125 -6.82 16.74 -6.27
N ASP A 126 -5.95 17.06 -5.30
CA ASP A 126 -4.73 17.85 -5.52
C ASP A 126 -3.72 17.10 -6.38
N GLU A 127 -3.58 15.79 -6.14
CA GLU A 127 -2.69 14.90 -6.88
C GLU A 127 -3.36 14.33 -8.14
N ARG A 128 -4.64 14.65 -8.39
CA ARG A 128 -5.42 14.14 -9.52
C ARG A 128 -5.33 12.61 -9.60
N CYS A 129 -5.54 11.95 -8.48
CA CYS A 129 -5.46 10.49 -8.42
C CYS A 129 -6.47 9.85 -9.35
N THR A 130 -6.06 8.80 -10.06
CA THR A 130 -6.91 8.03 -10.96
C THR A 130 -7.41 6.75 -10.34
N GLY A 131 -6.82 6.36 -9.21
CA GLY A 131 -7.22 5.20 -8.43
C GLY A 131 -7.19 5.47 -6.94
N LEU A 132 -8.05 4.77 -6.20
CA LEU A 132 -8.14 4.86 -4.75
C LEU A 132 -8.33 3.46 -4.13
N HIS A 133 -7.50 3.15 -3.14
CA HIS A 133 -7.65 1.94 -2.31
C HIS A 133 -8.32 2.27 -0.99
N GLY A 134 -9.08 1.32 -0.45
CA GLY A 134 -9.64 1.46 0.88
C GLY A 134 -10.36 0.22 1.36
N VAL A 135 -10.58 0.14 2.66
CA VAL A 135 -11.53 -0.82 3.24
C VAL A 135 -12.94 -0.18 3.25
N PRO A 136 -14.03 -0.98 3.31
CA PRO A 136 -15.40 -0.42 3.25
C PRO A 136 -15.66 0.72 4.23
N THR A 137 -15.14 0.65 5.44
CA THR A 137 -15.29 1.71 6.45
C THR A 137 -14.59 3.02 6.07
N MET A 138 -13.49 2.97 5.32
CA MET A 138 -12.82 4.16 4.79
C MET A 138 -13.70 4.85 3.76
N PHE A 139 -14.21 4.10 2.77
CA PHE A 139 -15.13 4.65 1.76
C PHE A 139 -16.41 5.21 2.38
N ILE A 140 -16.96 4.56 3.41
CA ILE A 140 -18.12 5.10 4.14
C ILE A 140 -17.75 6.45 4.78
N ALA A 141 -16.62 6.55 5.45
CA ALA A 141 -16.19 7.77 6.12
C ALA A 141 -15.93 8.92 5.10
N GLU A 142 -15.39 8.58 3.92
CA GLU A 142 -15.19 9.54 2.83
C GLU A 142 -16.52 10.02 2.25
N LEU A 143 -17.42 9.09 1.86
CA LEU A 143 -18.74 9.40 1.27
C LEU A 143 -19.68 10.15 2.23
N ASP A 144 -19.60 9.89 3.52
CA ASP A 144 -20.42 10.53 4.56
C ASP A 144 -19.75 11.79 5.13
N HIS A 145 -18.56 12.16 4.63
CA HIS A 145 -17.87 13.36 5.12
C HIS A 145 -18.67 14.62 4.77
N PRO A 146 -18.92 15.55 5.73
CA PRO A 146 -19.74 16.75 5.49
C PRO A 146 -19.27 17.63 4.33
N ARG A 147 -17.98 17.60 4.03
CA ARG A 147 -17.36 18.36 2.95
C ARG A 147 -17.15 17.56 1.67
N PHE A 148 -17.68 16.33 1.56
CA PHE A 148 -17.48 15.46 0.41
C PHE A 148 -17.78 16.17 -0.93
N ALA A 149 -18.88 16.90 -1.00
CA ALA A 149 -19.32 17.60 -2.20
C ALA A 149 -18.42 18.80 -2.61
N GLU A 150 -17.44 19.18 -1.77
CA GLU A 150 -16.49 20.25 -2.10
C GLU A 150 -15.33 19.75 -2.99
N PHE A 151 -15.12 18.43 -3.10
CA PHE A 151 -13.98 17.84 -3.79
C PHE A 151 -14.33 17.39 -5.21
N ASN A 152 -13.41 17.64 -6.12
CA ASN A 152 -13.49 17.12 -7.48
C ASN A 152 -12.75 15.76 -7.57
N LEU A 153 -13.53 14.69 -7.62
CA LEU A 153 -13.04 13.31 -7.69
C LEU A 153 -13.15 12.71 -9.10
N SER A 154 -13.47 13.52 -10.11
CA SER A 154 -13.75 13.08 -11.49
C SER A 154 -12.59 12.40 -12.21
N THR A 155 -11.39 12.43 -11.65
CA THR A 155 -10.24 11.71 -12.19
C THR A 155 -10.20 10.24 -11.79
N LEU A 156 -10.95 9.86 -10.75
CA LEU A 156 -11.01 8.47 -10.30
C LEU A 156 -11.68 7.59 -11.36
N ARG A 157 -11.05 6.47 -11.67
CA ARG A 157 -11.55 5.48 -12.64
C ARG A 157 -11.42 4.04 -12.16
N THR A 158 -10.59 3.80 -11.13
CA THR A 158 -10.27 2.45 -10.65
C THR A 158 -9.92 2.45 -9.18
N GLY A 159 -9.79 1.28 -8.59
CA GLY A 159 -9.39 1.09 -7.20
C GLY A 159 -9.84 -0.25 -6.66
N ILE A 160 -9.57 -0.48 -5.40
CA ILE A 160 -9.97 -1.71 -4.72
C ILE A 160 -10.62 -1.36 -3.38
N MET A 161 -11.84 -1.88 -3.19
CA MET A 161 -12.49 -1.96 -1.87
C MET A 161 -12.39 -3.39 -1.38
N ALA A 162 -11.64 -3.64 -0.32
CA ALA A 162 -11.38 -4.99 0.18
C ALA A 162 -11.07 -4.99 1.70
N GLY A 163 -10.68 -6.16 2.22
CA GLY A 163 -10.28 -6.33 3.63
C GLY A 163 -11.42 -6.70 4.58
N SER A 164 -12.66 -6.56 4.17
CA SER A 164 -13.87 -7.04 4.86
C SER A 164 -15.00 -7.24 3.84
N PRO A 165 -16.16 -7.81 4.23
CA PRO A 165 -17.31 -7.87 3.34
C PRO A 165 -17.68 -6.47 2.82
N CYS A 166 -17.81 -6.34 1.49
CA CYS A 166 -18.14 -5.08 0.83
C CYS A 166 -19.66 -4.94 0.72
N PRO A 167 -20.31 -4.01 1.45
CA PRO A 167 -21.75 -3.83 1.37
C PRO A 167 -22.14 -3.33 -0.03
N THR A 168 -23.16 -3.95 -0.64
CA THR A 168 -23.59 -3.64 -2.00
C THR A 168 -23.97 -2.16 -2.17
N GLU A 169 -24.62 -1.58 -1.18
CA GLU A 169 -25.02 -0.18 -1.23
C GLU A 169 -23.82 0.79 -1.17
N VAL A 170 -22.76 0.45 -0.42
CA VAL A 170 -21.52 1.25 -0.43
C VAL A 170 -20.86 1.17 -1.79
N MET A 171 -20.77 -0.05 -2.38
CA MET A 171 -20.22 -0.23 -3.72
C MET A 171 -20.96 0.59 -4.79
N LYS A 172 -22.31 0.60 -4.74
CA LYS A 172 -23.11 1.42 -5.65
C LYS A 172 -22.78 2.90 -5.51
N ARG A 173 -22.77 3.42 -4.28
CA ARG A 173 -22.43 4.82 -4.00
C ARG A 173 -21.05 5.20 -4.54
N VAL A 174 -20.06 4.32 -4.37
CA VAL A 174 -18.68 4.58 -4.88
C VAL A 174 -18.63 4.60 -6.41
N VAL A 175 -19.44 3.79 -7.09
CA VAL A 175 -19.46 3.74 -8.57
C VAL A 175 -20.24 4.91 -9.17
N GLU A 176 -21.18 5.49 -8.43
CA GLU A 176 -22.02 6.62 -8.86
C GLU A 176 -21.32 7.99 -8.71
N GLN A 177 -20.20 8.06 -8.01
CA GLN A 177 -19.43 9.30 -7.79
C GLN A 177 -18.28 9.44 -8.79
#